data_43bf7e475545d9998a8be16ca580b6ad
#
_entry.id   43bf7e475545d9998a8be16ca580b6ad
#
_cell.length_a   1.000
_cell.length_b   1.000
_cell.length_c   1.000
_cell.angle_alpha   90.00
_cell.angle_beta   90.00
_cell.angle_gamma   90.00
#
_symmetry.space_group_name_H-M   'P 1'
#
loop_
_entity.id
_entity.type
_entity.pdbx_description
1 polymer ?
#
loop_
_entity_poly.entity_id
_entity_poly.type
_entity_poly.pdbx_seq_one_letter_code
_entity_poly.pdbx_strand_id
1 'polypeptide(L)'
;MFRIAAGAGAATLATCVIVAVAALGLTSGGADAEESRGESLPSALAVSTIPARFLTLYRSAARRYGIAWEVLAGVGTMECDNGRDRAPACRREGAVNSAGAGGPMQFLATTWAEYGVDADGDGRKDRWDPADAIYAAARLLAASGAPQDYRRAVYAYNHAWWYVRDVLAWARRYRGGPADQLEEDFDAAGAGLLQAQTSTPVRFIDGARAELAPGDGHLALIPADAPFVVKAMIVAGNELQDLPYGPEGHPDPLGATAEDCSSTVNYVLYRAGIRPLSEIERLNPLAQSYVAWGDRGPGKWVSIYAADTPTPHVFMVIAGLRLDTSHAGTDTGPNRFENGPRWRIYGSIPSWAHWSVRHPPGL
;
A
#
# COMPACT_ATOMS: atom_id res chain seq x y z
N MET A 1 -53.39 40.69 23.62
CA MET A 1 -54.30 41.30 22.63
C MET A 1 -53.94 40.80 21.24
N PHE A 2 -54.97 40.36 20.53
CA PHE A 2 -55.12 39.99 19.09
C PHE A 2 -54.30 38.78 18.57
N ARG A 3 -54.93 37.67 18.34
CA ARG A 3 -55.91 37.09 17.34
C ARG A 3 -55.20 36.53 16.11
N ILE A 4 -55.12 35.25 16.04
CA ILE A 4 -55.66 34.16 15.17
C ILE A 4 -56.05 34.61 13.72
N ALA A 5 -55.49 33.90 12.72
CA ALA A 5 -56.22 33.53 11.53
C ALA A 5 -55.69 32.20 10.98
N ALA A 6 -56.63 31.27 10.84
CA ALA A 6 -56.46 29.96 10.19
C ALA A 6 -56.65 30.14 8.66
N GLY A 7 -55.92 29.35 7.88
CA GLY A 7 -56.13 29.20 6.45
C GLY A 7 -56.07 27.75 6.06
N ALA A 8 -57.21 27.16 5.76
CA ALA A 8 -57.36 25.82 5.22
C ALA A 8 -57.05 25.80 3.72
N GLY A 9 -56.27 24.80 3.28
CA GLY A 9 -55.99 24.57 1.87
C GLY A 9 -55.99 23.07 1.55
N ALA A 10 -56.84 22.72 0.64
CA ALA A 10 -57.40 21.42 0.30
C ALA A 10 -56.39 20.33 -0.09
N ALA A 11 -56.69 19.13 0.34
CA ALA A 11 -56.08 17.89 -0.13
C ALA A 11 -56.64 17.49 -1.51
N THR A 12 -55.75 17.26 -2.47
CA THR A 12 -56.06 16.57 -3.73
C THR A 12 -55.52 15.13 -3.64
N LEU A 13 -56.47 14.19 -3.54
CA LEU A 13 -56.23 12.75 -3.68
C LEU A 13 -55.92 12.43 -5.16
N ALA A 14 -54.68 11.94 -5.41
CA ALA A 14 -54.37 11.29 -6.67
C ALA A 14 -54.53 9.79 -6.52
N THR A 15 -55.57 9.25 -7.11
CA THR A 15 -55.87 7.80 -7.15
C THR A 15 -54.93 7.12 -8.14
N CYS A 16 -53.94 6.35 -7.69
CA CYS A 16 -53.21 5.42 -8.54
C CYS A 16 -53.95 4.11 -8.65
N VAL A 17 -54.39 3.83 -9.87
CA VAL A 17 -54.98 2.54 -10.24
C VAL A 17 -53.88 1.51 -10.35
N ILE A 18 -53.90 0.49 -9.48
CA ILE A 18 -53.04 -0.69 -9.56
C ILE A 18 -53.72 -1.67 -10.52
N VAL A 19 -53.13 -1.90 -11.69
CA VAL A 19 -53.50 -3.03 -12.57
C VAL A 19 -52.69 -4.24 -12.10
N ALA A 20 -53.35 -5.17 -11.43
CA ALA A 20 -52.79 -6.47 -11.13
C ALA A 20 -52.88 -7.36 -12.38
N VAL A 21 -51.75 -7.70 -12.95
CA VAL A 21 -51.64 -8.82 -13.92
C VAL A 21 -51.11 -10.03 -13.14
N ALA A 22 -51.99 -10.96 -12.88
CA ALA A 22 -51.64 -12.29 -12.38
C ALA A 22 -51.09 -13.12 -13.53
N ALA A 23 -49.78 -13.43 -13.50
CA ALA A 23 -49.21 -14.50 -14.32
C ALA A 23 -48.72 -15.59 -13.34
N LEU A 24 -49.47 -16.68 -13.30
CA LEU A 24 -49.09 -17.95 -12.72
C LEU A 24 -47.95 -18.54 -13.58
N GLY A 25 -46.76 -18.65 -13.04
CA GLY A 25 -45.64 -19.36 -13.64
C GLY A 25 -44.75 -19.91 -12.52
N LEU A 26 -44.94 -21.15 -12.18
CA LEU A 26 -44.08 -21.97 -11.33
C LEU A 26 -42.66 -22.02 -11.91
N THR A 27 -41.68 -21.49 -11.20
CA THR A 27 -40.30 -22.02 -11.21
C THR A 27 -39.69 -21.75 -9.84
N SER A 28 -39.68 -22.76 -9.00
CA SER A 28 -38.77 -22.89 -7.86
C SER A 28 -37.38 -23.08 -8.40
N GLY A 29 -36.46 -22.12 -8.13
CA GLY A 29 -35.04 -22.24 -8.51
C GLY A 29 -34.42 -20.93 -8.96
N GLY A 30 -34.34 -19.93 -8.07
CA GLY A 30 -33.75 -18.66 -8.46
C GLY A 30 -33.25 -17.75 -7.33
N ALA A 31 -33.38 -18.16 -6.07
CA ALA A 31 -32.91 -17.34 -4.95
C ALA A 31 -31.40 -17.53 -4.65
N ASP A 32 -30.83 -18.66 -5.05
CA ASP A 32 -29.42 -18.97 -4.75
C ASP A 32 -28.44 -18.52 -5.85
N ALA A 33 -28.92 -18.05 -7.00
CA ALA A 33 -28.07 -17.70 -8.15
C ALA A 33 -27.71 -16.21 -8.26
N GLU A 34 -28.37 -15.32 -7.54
CA GLU A 34 -28.12 -13.87 -7.59
C GLU A 34 -27.12 -13.40 -6.54
N GLU A 35 -26.96 -14.13 -5.44
CA GLU A 35 -26.00 -13.84 -4.37
C GLU A 35 -24.54 -14.20 -4.72
N SER A 36 -24.32 -14.91 -5.84
CA SER A 36 -23.02 -15.43 -6.28
C SER A 36 -22.26 -14.53 -7.27
N ARG A 37 -22.77 -13.37 -7.65
CA ARG A 37 -22.16 -12.53 -8.71
C ARG A 37 -21.00 -11.63 -8.29
N GLY A 38 -20.51 -11.71 -7.04
CA GLY A 38 -19.46 -10.81 -6.53
C GLY A 38 -18.29 -11.46 -5.81
N GLU A 39 -18.37 -12.75 -5.48
CA GLU A 39 -17.29 -13.39 -4.70
C GLU A 39 -16.35 -14.19 -5.60
N SER A 40 -15.06 -13.82 -5.60
CA SER A 40 -14.02 -14.56 -6.30
C SER A 40 -13.84 -15.96 -5.69
N LEU A 41 -13.62 -16.97 -6.54
CA LEU A 41 -13.28 -18.31 -6.09
C LEU A 41 -11.85 -18.35 -5.55
N PRO A 42 -11.56 -19.14 -4.49
CA PRO A 42 -10.20 -19.37 -4.03
C PRO A 42 -9.35 -20.07 -5.11
N SER A 43 -8.11 -19.56 -5.28
CA SER A 43 -7.11 -20.24 -6.12
C SER A 43 -6.67 -21.58 -5.50
N ALA A 44 -6.03 -22.45 -6.29
CA ALA A 44 -5.40 -23.66 -5.78
C ALA A 44 -4.38 -23.38 -4.67
N LEU A 45 -3.66 -22.26 -4.76
CA LEU A 45 -2.75 -21.79 -3.71
C LEU A 45 -3.50 -21.47 -2.42
N ALA A 46 -4.59 -20.72 -2.49
CA ALA A 46 -5.40 -20.39 -1.31
C ALA A 46 -5.92 -21.65 -0.61
N VAL A 47 -6.47 -22.59 -1.39
CA VAL A 47 -6.99 -23.87 -0.86
C VAL A 47 -5.90 -24.72 -0.22
N SER A 48 -4.69 -24.74 -0.79
CA SER A 48 -3.58 -25.56 -0.26
C SER A 48 -2.82 -24.93 0.90
N THR A 49 -2.82 -23.59 1.01
CA THR A 49 -1.98 -22.88 2.00
C THR A 49 -2.76 -22.27 3.15
N ILE A 50 -4.03 -21.90 2.97
CA ILE A 50 -4.85 -21.33 4.04
C ILE A 50 -5.58 -22.47 4.77
N PRO A 51 -5.47 -22.61 6.10
CA PRO A 51 -6.26 -23.61 6.83
C PRO A 51 -7.76 -23.42 6.56
N ALA A 52 -8.49 -24.52 6.32
CA ALA A 52 -9.89 -24.48 5.90
C ALA A 52 -10.79 -23.62 6.82
N ARG A 53 -10.57 -23.69 8.16
CA ARG A 53 -11.27 -22.82 9.13
C ARG A 53 -11.03 -21.34 8.83
N PHE A 54 -9.79 -20.95 8.59
CA PHE A 54 -9.46 -19.56 8.30
C PHE A 54 -10.03 -19.09 6.95
N LEU A 55 -9.94 -19.91 5.92
CA LEU A 55 -10.53 -19.60 4.61
C LEU A 55 -12.04 -19.39 4.71
N THR A 56 -12.74 -20.25 5.46
CA THR A 56 -14.18 -20.09 5.73
C THR A 56 -14.48 -18.77 6.46
N LEU A 57 -13.68 -18.43 7.48
CA LEU A 57 -13.86 -17.19 8.25
C LEU A 57 -13.60 -15.96 7.39
N TYR A 58 -12.54 -15.95 6.57
CA TYR A 58 -12.26 -14.83 5.65
C TYR A 58 -13.42 -14.58 4.69
N ARG A 59 -13.94 -15.64 4.06
CA ARG A 59 -15.06 -15.53 3.13
C ARG A 59 -16.33 -15.08 3.82
N SER A 60 -16.63 -15.58 5.00
CA SER A 60 -17.84 -15.17 5.75
C SER A 60 -17.74 -13.74 6.26
N ALA A 61 -16.59 -13.31 6.80
CA ALA A 61 -16.36 -11.95 7.23
C ALA A 61 -16.41 -10.97 6.03
N ALA A 62 -15.81 -11.35 4.91
CA ALA A 62 -15.81 -10.56 3.69
C ALA A 62 -17.24 -10.30 3.17
N ARG A 63 -18.09 -11.34 3.11
CA ARG A 63 -19.52 -11.17 2.78
C ARG A 63 -20.25 -10.24 3.77
N ARG A 64 -19.98 -10.40 5.06
CA ARG A 64 -20.61 -9.58 6.11
C ARG A 64 -20.34 -8.09 5.98
N TYR A 65 -19.13 -7.74 5.54
CA TYR A 65 -18.67 -6.35 5.47
C TYR A 65 -18.50 -5.82 4.03
N GLY A 66 -18.87 -6.60 3.02
CA GLY A 66 -18.85 -6.18 1.62
C GLY A 66 -17.44 -5.93 1.06
N ILE A 67 -16.44 -6.70 1.47
CA ILE A 67 -15.05 -6.56 1.05
C ILE A 67 -14.54 -7.83 0.34
N ALA A 68 -13.40 -7.76 -0.34
CA ALA A 68 -12.76 -8.93 -0.94
C ALA A 68 -12.12 -9.82 0.12
N TRP A 69 -12.48 -11.11 0.14
CA TRP A 69 -11.95 -12.07 1.12
C TRP A 69 -10.45 -12.30 0.95
N GLU A 70 -9.96 -12.24 -0.28
CA GLU A 70 -8.54 -12.42 -0.61
C GLU A 70 -7.66 -11.32 -0.02
N VAL A 71 -8.16 -10.09 0.08
CA VAL A 71 -7.44 -8.99 0.76
C VAL A 71 -7.37 -9.26 2.26
N LEU A 72 -8.48 -9.68 2.86
CA LEU A 72 -8.52 -10.03 4.27
C LEU A 72 -7.59 -11.23 4.58
N ALA A 73 -7.54 -12.23 3.70
CA ALA A 73 -6.61 -13.36 3.80
C ALA A 73 -5.15 -12.93 3.63
N GLY A 74 -4.90 -11.94 2.74
CA GLY A 74 -3.58 -11.32 2.59
C GLY A 74 -3.09 -10.67 3.88
N VAL A 75 -3.96 -9.94 4.59
CA VAL A 75 -3.68 -9.41 5.94
C VAL A 75 -3.33 -10.56 6.90
N GLY A 76 -4.16 -11.59 6.97
CA GLY A 76 -3.92 -12.73 7.85
C GLY A 76 -2.61 -13.50 7.56
N THR A 77 -2.19 -13.50 6.28
CA THR A 77 -0.87 -14.05 5.90
C THR A 77 0.27 -13.22 6.49
N MET A 78 0.18 -11.91 6.36
CA MET A 78 1.22 -10.98 6.81
C MET A 78 1.32 -10.92 8.34
N GLU A 79 0.21 -11.07 9.06
CA GLU A 79 0.18 -10.98 10.52
C GLU A 79 0.67 -12.26 11.20
N CYS A 80 0.03 -13.39 10.90
CA CYS A 80 0.32 -14.65 11.60
C CYS A 80 0.25 -15.89 10.69
N ASP A 81 0.61 -15.75 9.41
CA ASP A 81 0.62 -16.85 8.44
C ASP A 81 -0.70 -17.64 8.45
N ASN A 82 -1.84 -16.92 8.42
CA ASN A 82 -3.17 -17.53 8.51
C ASN A 82 -3.34 -18.46 9.74
N GLY A 83 -2.79 -18.06 10.89
CA GLY A 83 -2.83 -18.81 12.14
C GLY A 83 -1.85 -19.97 12.22
N ARG A 84 -0.91 -20.12 11.27
CA ARG A 84 0.13 -21.16 11.31
C ARG A 84 1.38 -20.70 12.06
N ASP A 85 1.62 -19.39 12.17
CA ASP A 85 2.73 -18.86 12.95
C ASP A 85 2.65 -19.36 14.42
N ARG A 86 3.79 -19.83 14.95
CA ARG A 86 3.89 -20.38 16.30
C ARG A 86 4.27 -19.35 17.36
N ALA A 87 4.48 -18.09 16.95
CA ALA A 87 4.78 -17.01 17.90
C ALA A 87 3.69 -16.92 18.98
N PRO A 88 4.06 -16.76 20.27
CA PRO A 88 3.09 -16.65 21.35
C PRO A 88 2.05 -15.56 21.13
N ALA A 89 2.44 -14.40 20.57
CA ALA A 89 1.54 -13.30 20.26
C ALA A 89 0.44 -13.67 19.26
N CYS A 90 0.67 -14.65 18.36
CA CYS A 90 -0.30 -15.12 17.38
C CYS A 90 -1.32 -16.12 17.93
N ARG A 91 -0.97 -16.86 19.03
CA ARG A 91 -1.73 -18.04 19.44
C ARG A 91 -2.17 -18.05 20.88
N ARG A 92 -1.40 -17.43 21.77
CA ARG A 92 -1.63 -17.56 23.22
C ARG A 92 -2.40 -16.36 23.71
N GLU A 93 -3.58 -16.58 24.27
CA GLU A 93 -4.37 -15.54 24.93
C GLU A 93 -3.51 -14.73 25.93
N GLY A 94 -3.63 -13.41 25.87
CA GLY A 94 -2.87 -12.47 26.67
C GLY A 94 -1.45 -12.19 26.20
N ALA A 95 -0.88 -13.00 25.29
CA ALA A 95 0.46 -12.74 24.76
C ALA A 95 0.43 -11.68 23.65
N VAL A 96 1.43 -10.78 23.70
CA VAL A 96 1.59 -9.71 22.70
C VAL A 96 3.04 -9.66 22.21
N ASN A 97 3.25 -9.05 21.03
CA ASN A 97 4.58 -8.74 20.53
C ASN A 97 5.16 -7.48 21.20
N SER A 98 6.35 -7.05 20.81
CA SER A 98 7.02 -5.86 21.36
C SER A 98 6.25 -4.55 21.15
N ALA A 99 5.37 -4.47 20.14
CA ALA A 99 4.49 -3.35 19.88
C ALA A 99 3.14 -3.43 20.63
N GLY A 100 2.89 -4.50 21.41
CA GLY A 100 1.62 -4.71 22.11
C GLY A 100 0.51 -5.31 21.26
N ALA A 101 0.81 -5.76 20.03
CA ALA A 101 -0.14 -6.43 19.15
C ALA A 101 -0.30 -7.92 19.50
N GLY A 102 -1.51 -8.45 19.39
CA GLY A 102 -1.82 -9.85 19.71
C GLY A 102 -2.98 -10.43 18.91
N GLY A 103 -3.04 -11.76 18.91
CA GLY A 103 -4.03 -12.55 18.17
C GLY A 103 -3.64 -12.81 16.71
N PRO A 104 -4.42 -13.64 15.98
CA PRO A 104 -4.10 -14.08 14.62
C PRO A 104 -4.12 -12.95 13.59
N MET A 105 -4.70 -11.80 13.93
CA MET A 105 -4.75 -10.59 13.11
C MET A 105 -3.97 -9.43 13.76
N GLN A 106 -3.14 -9.68 14.77
CA GLN A 106 -2.20 -8.77 15.43
C GLN A 106 -2.79 -7.41 15.82
N PHE A 107 -3.95 -7.39 16.45
CA PHE A 107 -4.58 -6.15 16.93
C PHE A 107 -3.83 -5.53 18.12
N LEU A 108 -3.61 -4.22 18.03
CA LEU A 108 -3.29 -3.39 19.20
C LEU A 108 -4.52 -3.25 20.10
N ALA A 109 -4.32 -3.07 21.40
CA ALA A 109 -5.43 -2.96 22.37
C ALA A 109 -6.37 -1.79 22.06
N THR A 110 -5.85 -0.66 21.61
CA THR A 110 -6.62 0.53 21.23
C THR A 110 -7.49 0.28 20.01
N THR A 111 -6.92 -0.32 18.96
CA THR A 111 -7.66 -0.68 17.74
C THR A 111 -8.71 -1.77 18.04
N TRP A 112 -8.37 -2.72 18.91
CA TRP A 112 -9.32 -3.74 19.36
C TRP A 112 -10.51 -3.15 20.10
N ALA A 113 -10.32 -2.17 20.97
CA ALA A 113 -11.39 -1.49 21.69
C ALA A 113 -12.41 -0.84 20.73
N GLU A 114 -11.95 -0.34 19.58
CA GLU A 114 -12.80 0.31 18.58
C GLU A 114 -13.49 -0.68 17.63
N TYR A 115 -12.73 -1.66 17.12
CA TYR A 115 -13.20 -2.54 16.04
C TYR A 115 -13.57 -3.95 16.48
N GLY A 116 -13.22 -4.38 17.70
CA GLY A 116 -13.48 -5.73 18.19
C GLY A 116 -14.98 -6.10 18.15
N VAL A 117 -15.24 -7.32 17.74
CA VAL A 117 -16.59 -7.91 17.64
C VAL A 117 -16.62 -9.26 18.32
N ASP A 118 -17.79 -9.71 18.72
CA ASP A 118 -18.11 -11.10 19.10
C ASP A 118 -18.73 -11.74 17.86
N ALA A 119 -17.96 -12.49 17.12
CA ALA A 119 -18.35 -13.01 15.82
C ALA A 119 -18.87 -14.44 15.87
N ASP A 120 -18.47 -15.22 16.87
CA ASP A 120 -18.94 -16.58 17.10
C ASP A 120 -20.12 -16.66 18.07
N GLY A 121 -20.46 -15.54 18.75
CA GLY A 121 -21.62 -15.41 19.63
C GLY A 121 -21.42 -16.04 21.02
N ASP A 122 -20.17 -16.20 21.48
CA ASP A 122 -19.86 -16.74 22.78
C ASP A 122 -20.05 -15.74 23.96
N GLY A 123 -20.39 -14.47 23.63
CA GLY A 123 -20.59 -13.38 24.58
C GLY A 123 -19.31 -12.62 24.92
N ARG A 124 -18.19 -12.92 24.30
CA ARG A 124 -16.88 -12.28 24.52
C ARG A 124 -16.39 -11.66 23.23
N LYS A 125 -15.56 -10.64 23.36
CA LYS A 125 -14.76 -10.10 22.25
C LYS A 125 -13.32 -10.42 22.53
N ASP A 126 -12.80 -11.46 21.89
CA ASP A 126 -11.46 -11.97 22.14
C ASP A 126 -10.57 -11.81 20.90
N ARG A 127 -9.57 -10.93 20.97
CA ARG A 127 -8.65 -10.71 19.85
C ARG A 127 -7.76 -11.91 19.50
N TRP A 128 -7.70 -12.93 20.39
CA TRP A 128 -7.00 -14.19 20.14
C TRP A 128 -7.92 -15.25 19.55
N ASP A 129 -9.26 -15.08 19.61
CA ASP A 129 -10.15 -15.93 18.85
C ASP A 129 -10.10 -15.59 17.34
N PRO A 130 -9.90 -16.58 16.45
CA PRO A 130 -9.82 -16.32 15.01
C PRO A 130 -11.09 -15.74 14.40
N ALA A 131 -12.30 -16.10 14.88
CA ALA A 131 -13.52 -15.58 14.34
C ALA A 131 -13.66 -14.09 14.66
N ASP A 132 -13.49 -13.73 15.94
CA ASP A 132 -13.59 -12.35 16.39
C ASP A 132 -12.54 -11.46 15.71
N ALA A 133 -11.29 -11.92 15.68
CA ALA A 133 -10.19 -11.17 15.10
C ALA A 133 -10.36 -10.95 13.59
N ILE A 134 -10.78 -11.97 12.84
CA ILE A 134 -10.98 -11.86 11.38
C ILE A 134 -12.15 -10.93 11.05
N TYR A 135 -13.27 -11.03 11.79
CA TYR A 135 -14.41 -10.15 11.59
C TYR A 135 -14.11 -8.70 12.00
N ALA A 136 -13.33 -8.50 13.06
CA ALA A 136 -12.85 -7.17 13.46
C ALA A 136 -11.93 -6.57 12.39
N ALA A 137 -11.04 -7.37 11.79
CA ALA A 137 -10.17 -6.93 10.69
C ALA A 137 -10.98 -6.54 9.45
N ALA A 138 -11.99 -7.32 9.08
CA ALA A 138 -12.90 -6.97 7.98
C ALA A 138 -13.67 -5.66 8.27
N ARG A 139 -14.13 -5.45 9.50
CA ARG A 139 -14.78 -4.22 9.94
C ARG A 139 -13.85 -3.01 9.85
N LEU A 140 -12.60 -3.14 10.28
CA LEU A 140 -11.60 -2.09 10.19
C LEU A 140 -11.32 -1.72 8.72
N LEU A 141 -11.10 -2.70 7.85
CA LEU A 141 -10.87 -2.46 6.42
C LEU A 141 -12.07 -1.74 5.77
N ALA A 142 -13.29 -2.19 6.05
CA ALA A 142 -14.51 -1.55 5.53
C ALA A 142 -14.64 -0.10 6.02
N ALA A 143 -14.43 0.16 7.31
CA ALA A 143 -14.46 1.50 7.89
C ALA A 143 -13.36 2.42 7.34
N SER A 144 -12.25 1.84 6.85
CA SER A 144 -11.09 2.57 6.33
C SER A 144 -11.13 2.80 4.82
N GLY A 145 -12.21 2.38 4.11
CA GLY A 145 -12.42 2.69 2.70
C GLY A 145 -12.56 1.51 1.76
N ALA A 146 -12.43 0.26 2.21
CA ALA A 146 -12.74 -0.90 1.40
C ALA A 146 -14.27 -1.01 1.16
N PRO A 147 -14.73 -1.49 0.00
CA PRO A 147 -13.95 -1.99 -1.13
C PRO A 147 -13.46 -0.92 -2.11
N GLN A 148 -13.86 0.35 -1.94
CA GLN A 148 -13.60 1.42 -2.90
C GLN A 148 -12.11 1.77 -3.01
N ASP A 149 -11.37 1.62 -1.90
CA ASP A 149 -9.94 1.91 -1.82
C ASP A 149 -9.23 0.95 -0.87
N TYR A 150 -8.85 -0.21 -1.39
CA TYR A 150 -8.11 -1.22 -0.61
C TYR A 150 -6.72 -0.75 -0.18
N ARG A 151 -6.07 0.13 -0.93
CA ARG A 151 -4.74 0.63 -0.55
C ARG A 151 -4.83 1.49 0.70
N ARG A 152 -5.79 2.42 0.72
CA ARG A 152 -6.08 3.24 1.90
C ARG A 152 -6.49 2.37 3.09
N ALA A 153 -7.38 1.41 2.87
CA ALA A 153 -7.89 0.53 3.93
C ALA A 153 -6.76 -0.30 4.55
N VAL A 154 -5.90 -0.92 3.73
CA VAL A 154 -4.75 -1.71 4.20
C VAL A 154 -3.67 -0.81 4.80
N TYR A 155 -3.47 0.40 4.29
CA TYR A 155 -2.56 1.37 4.91
C TYR A 155 -3.04 1.82 6.30
N ALA A 156 -4.34 1.99 6.50
CA ALA A 156 -4.91 2.29 7.82
C ALA A 156 -4.75 1.13 8.81
N TYR A 157 -4.64 -0.10 8.32
CA TYR A 157 -4.38 -1.30 9.14
C TYR A 157 -2.95 -1.30 9.69
N ASN A 158 -1.97 -1.07 8.81
CA ASN A 158 -0.56 -0.95 9.15
C ASN A 158 0.05 0.16 8.29
N HIS A 159 0.46 1.27 8.91
CA HIS A 159 0.90 2.50 8.27
C HIS A 159 2.22 2.35 7.48
N ALA A 160 2.34 1.30 6.66
CA ALA A 160 3.51 0.97 5.86
C ALA A 160 3.13 0.51 4.44
N TRP A 161 3.68 1.16 3.43
CA TRP A 161 3.38 0.85 2.03
C TRP A 161 3.91 -0.51 1.56
N TRP A 162 5.03 -0.98 2.13
CA TRP A 162 5.50 -2.34 1.89
C TRP A 162 4.45 -3.38 2.33
N TYR A 163 3.78 -3.14 3.46
CA TYR A 163 2.72 -4.00 3.96
C TYR A 163 1.51 -4.00 2.99
N VAL A 164 1.10 -2.81 2.52
CA VAL A 164 0.04 -2.69 1.51
C VAL A 164 0.37 -3.48 0.25
N ARG A 165 1.59 -3.31 -0.28
CA ARG A 165 2.08 -4.05 -1.44
C ARG A 165 1.98 -5.57 -1.22
N ASP A 166 2.48 -6.05 -0.09
CA ASP A 166 2.59 -7.48 0.18
C ASP A 166 1.22 -8.11 0.45
N VAL A 167 0.35 -7.43 1.20
CA VAL A 167 -1.06 -7.85 1.39
C VAL A 167 -1.77 -7.99 0.04
N LEU A 168 -1.67 -6.98 -0.83
CA LEU A 168 -2.32 -7.01 -2.14
C LEU A 168 -1.68 -8.01 -3.10
N ALA A 169 -0.37 -8.27 -2.98
CA ALA A 169 0.29 -9.35 -3.72
C ALA A 169 -0.22 -10.74 -3.29
N TRP A 170 -0.44 -10.96 -2.00
CA TRP A 170 -1.08 -12.18 -1.51
C TRP A 170 -2.53 -12.28 -1.96
N ALA A 171 -3.29 -11.18 -1.91
CA ALA A 171 -4.67 -11.15 -2.40
C ALA A 171 -4.78 -11.62 -3.85
N ARG A 172 -3.92 -11.12 -4.75
CA ARG A 172 -3.86 -11.58 -6.15
C ARG A 172 -3.58 -13.06 -6.28
N ARG A 173 -2.64 -13.60 -5.50
CA ARG A 173 -2.29 -15.03 -5.51
C ARG A 173 -3.43 -15.92 -5.00
N TYR A 174 -4.21 -15.43 -4.05
CA TYR A 174 -5.32 -16.17 -3.45
C TYR A 174 -6.59 -16.14 -4.29
N ARG A 175 -6.74 -15.14 -5.15
CA ARG A 175 -7.87 -15.06 -6.07
C ARG A 175 -7.74 -16.10 -7.19
N GLY A 176 -8.80 -16.89 -7.41
CA GLY A 176 -8.93 -17.74 -8.58
C GLY A 176 -9.56 -16.95 -9.75
N GLY A 177 -9.01 -17.10 -10.95
CA GLY A 177 -9.48 -16.39 -12.14
C GLY A 177 -8.40 -15.51 -12.80
N PRO A 178 -8.71 -14.81 -13.91
CA PRO A 178 -7.75 -13.94 -14.60
C PRO A 178 -7.25 -12.84 -13.66
N ALA A 179 -5.94 -12.67 -13.58
CA ALA A 179 -5.26 -11.74 -12.67
C ALA A 179 -5.47 -10.25 -13.04
N ASP A 180 -5.93 -10.00 -14.28
CA ASP A 180 -5.85 -8.69 -14.93
C ASP A 180 -6.81 -7.64 -14.35
N GLN A 181 -7.96 -8.04 -13.84
CA GLN A 181 -9.00 -7.11 -13.39
C GLN A 181 -8.68 -6.36 -12.09
N LEU A 182 -7.88 -6.97 -11.18
CA LEU A 182 -7.47 -6.29 -9.94
C LEU A 182 -6.37 -5.24 -10.15
N GLU A 183 -5.53 -5.40 -11.18
CA GLU A 183 -4.48 -4.41 -11.49
C GLU A 183 -5.08 -3.11 -12.03
N GLU A 184 -6.11 -3.17 -12.89
CA GLU A 184 -6.78 -2.00 -13.43
C GLU A 184 -7.49 -1.18 -12.33
N ASP A 185 -8.20 -1.84 -11.41
CA ASP A 185 -8.89 -1.17 -10.30
C ASP A 185 -7.90 -0.55 -9.30
N PHE A 186 -6.74 -1.19 -9.09
CA PHE A 186 -5.70 -0.67 -8.19
C PHE A 186 -4.89 0.47 -8.80
N ASP A 187 -4.66 0.48 -10.11
CA ASP A 187 -3.90 1.54 -10.78
C ASP A 187 -4.70 2.84 -10.92
N ALA A 188 -5.99 2.77 -11.14
CA ALA A 188 -6.87 3.95 -11.18
C ALA A 188 -6.96 4.67 -9.82
N ALA A 189 -7.05 3.92 -8.71
CA ALA A 189 -7.03 4.48 -7.36
C ALA A 189 -5.63 4.98 -6.95
N GLY A 190 -4.58 4.37 -7.49
CA GLY A 190 -3.19 4.65 -7.14
C GLY A 190 -2.73 6.08 -7.42
N ALA A 191 -3.20 6.68 -8.51
CA ALA A 191 -2.85 8.05 -8.89
C ALA A 191 -3.36 9.09 -7.86
N GLY A 192 -4.60 8.94 -7.40
CA GLY A 192 -5.18 9.79 -6.35
C GLY A 192 -4.47 9.65 -5.00
N LEU A 193 -4.03 8.44 -4.66
CA LEU A 193 -3.29 8.18 -3.42
C LEU A 193 -1.88 8.77 -3.45
N LEU A 194 -1.17 8.68 -4.58
CA LEU A 194 0.14 9.30 -4.73
C LEU A 194 0.03 10.82 -4.59
N GLN A 195 -0.97 11.45 -5.22
CA GLN A 195 -1.19 12.89 -5.10
C GLN A 195 -1.60 13.31 -3.69
N ALA A 196 -2.37 12.49 -2.98
CA ALA A 196 -2.80 12.79 -1.59
C ALA A 196 -1.64 12.78 -0.56
N GLN A 197 -0.51 12.18 -0.92
CA GLN A 197 0.64 12.03 -0.04
C GLN A 197 1.73 13.10 -0.24
N THR A 198 1.60 13.93 -1.27
CA THR A 198 2.61 14.92 -1.62
C THR A 198 1.97 16.21 -2.10
N SER A 199 2.62 17.34 -1.79
CA SER A 199 2.31 18.65 -2.39
C SER A 199 2.91 18.79 -3.80
N THR A 200 3.84 17.89 -4.17
CA THR A 200 4.48 17.89 -5.49
C THR A 200 3.52 17.35 -6.55
N PRO A 201 3.37 17.99 -7.73
CA PRO A 201 2.47 17.51 -8.76
C PRO A 201 2.82 16.10 -9.23
N VAL A 202 1.84 15.19 -9.20
CA VAL A 202 1.95 13.82 -9.73
C VAL A 202 1.53 13.83 -11.20
N ARG A 203 2.47 13.55 -12.10
CA ARG A 203 2.27 13.53 -13.56
C ARG A 203 2.70 12.19 -14.13
N PHE A 204 1.85 11.60 -14.95
CA PHE A 204 2.10 10.30 -15.58
C PHE A 204 2.56 10.45 -17.03
N ILE A 205 3.28 9.43 -17.50
CA ILE A 205 3.67 9.22 -18.90
C ILE A 205 3.38 7.75 -19.27
N ASP A 206 2.97 7.51 -20.50
CA ASP A 206 2.74 6.15 -20.99
C ASP A 206 4.03 5.33 -21.02
N GLY A 207 3.90 4.01 -20.82
CA GLY A 207 4.99 3.06 -20.89
C GLY A 207 5.71 2.81 -19.57
N ALA A 208 6.87 2.15 -19.67
CA ALA A 208 7.59 1.57 -18.54
C ALA A 208 8.81 2.41 -18.09
N ARG A 209 9.11 3.54 -18.71
CA ARG A 209 10.28 4.37 -18.39
C ARG A 209 9.86 5.75 -17.90
N ALA A 210 10.53 6.19 -16.85
CA ALA A 210 10.40 7.56 -16.37
C ALA A 210 11.18 8.52 -17.28
N GLU A 211 10.66 9.74 -17.42
CA GLU A 211 11.28 10.82 -18.16
C GLU A 211 11.30 12.10 -17.33
N LEU A 212 12.21 13.01 -17.63
CA LEU A 212 12.21 14.34 -17.02
C LEU A 212 11.06 15.17 -17.59
N ALA A 213 10.36 15.91 -16.75
CA ALA A 213 9.24 16.73 -17.13
C ALA A 213 9.69 17.87 -18.07
N PRO A 214 9.07 18.07 -19.24
CA PRO A 214 9.42 19.15 -20.16
C PRO A 214 9.26 20.53 -19.50
N GLY A 215 10.26 21.37 -19.65
CA GLY A 215 10.25 22.76 -19.18
C GLY A 215 10.48 22.94 -17.67
N ASP A 216 10.43 21.88 -16.91
CA ASP A 216 10.57 21.84 -15.46
C ASP A 216 11.94 21.24 -15.08
N GLY A 217 12.45 20.31 -15.88
CA GLY A 217 13.83 19.77 -15.85
C GLY A 217 14.26 19.02 -14.60
N HIS A 218 13.53 19.17 -13.48
CA HIS A 218 13.88 18.57 -12.18
C HIS A 218 12.84 17.55 -11.66
N LEU A 219 11.64 17.53 -12.19
CA LEU A 219 10.66 16.51 -11.82
C LEU A 219 10.69 15.33 -12.78
N ALA A 220 10.50 14.12 -12.27
CA ALA A 220 10.33 12.92 -13.07
C ALA A 220 8.85 12.66 -13.34
N LEU A 221 8.51 12.37 -14.60
CA LEU A 221 7.22 11.83 -15.00
C LEU A 221 7.15 10.35 -14.63
N ILE A 222 6.01 9.91 -14.14
CA ILE A 222 5.80 8.59 -13.58
C ILE A 222 5.30 7.65 -14.68
N PRO A 223 6.01 6.55 -15.01
CA PRO A 223 5.55 5.61 -16.03
C PRO A 223 4.27 4.88 -15.59
N ALA A 224 3.27 4.88 -16.47
CA ALA A 224 1.97 4.26 -16.20
C ALA A 224 2.11 2.76 -15.94
N ASP A 225 3.01 2.07 -16.66
CA ASP A 225 3.23 0.62 -16.52
C ASP A 225 4.08 0.22 -15.31
N ALA A 226 4.64 1.18 -14.56
CA ALA A 226 5.47 0.85 -13.40
C ALA A 226 4.62 0.32 -12.24
N PRO A 227 5.12 -0.66 -11.47
CA PRO A 227 4.48 -1.06 -10.23
C PRO A 227 4.29 0.12 -9.27
N PHE A 228 3.23 0.10 -8.47
CA PHE A 228 2.93 1.20 -7.55
C PHE A 228 4.11 1.59 -6.64
N VAL A 229 4.86 0.62 -6.15
CA VAL A 229 6.04 0.88 -5.32
C VAL A 229 7.10 1.71 -6.06
N VAL A 230 7.27 1.49 -7.35
CA VAL A 230 8.17 2.27 -8.22
C VAL A 230 7.61 3.67 -8.46
N LYS A 231 6.30 3.78 -8.68
CA LYS A 231 5.58 5.07 -8.77
C LYS A 231 5.77 5.88 -7.49
N ALA A 232 5.62 5.25 -6.31
CA ALA A 232 5.86 5.89 -5.01
C ALA A 232 7.32 6.33 -4.82
N MET A 233 8.30 5.55 -5.29
CA MET A 233 9.71 5.96 -5.28
C MET A 233 9.96 7.21 -6.13
N ILE A 234 9.32 7.32 -7.30
CA ILE A 234 9.47 8.49 -8.17
C ILE A 234 8.85 9.72 -7.50
N VAL A 235 7.67 9.58 -6.88
CA VAL A 235 7.05 10.67 -6.09
C VAL A 235 7.98 11.11 -4.98
N ALA A 236 8.53 10.18 -4.20
CA ALA A 236 9.47 10.51 -3.13
C ALA A 236 10.73 11.21 -3.66
N GLY A 237 11.27 10.77 -4.78
CA GLY A 237 12.38 11.44 -5.43
C GLY A 237 12.03 12.85 -5.92
N ASN A 238 10.80 13.09 -6.38
CA ASN A 238 10.31 14.41 -6.76
C ASN A 238 10.19 15.36 -5.57
N GLU A 239 9.83 14.85 -4.39
CA GLU A 239 9.76 15.65 -3.14
C GLU A 239 11.12 16.22 -2.72
N LEU A 240 12.22 15.58 -3.12
CA LEU A 240 13.57 15.94 -2.70
C LEU A 240 14.25 16.96 -3.61
N GLN A 241 13.67 17.33 -4.77
CA GLN A 241 14.39 18.03 -5.84
C GLN A 241 14.95 19.41 -5.48
N ASP A 242 14.32 20.12 -4.56
CA ASP A 242 14.76 21.45 -4.14
C ASP A 242 15.60 21.46 -2.86
N LEU A 243 15.92 20.29 -2.31
CA LEU A 243 16.72 20.19 -1.10
C LEU A 243 18.22 20.37 -1.41
N PRO A 244 18.98 21.12 -0.60
CA PRO A 244 20.43 21.20 -0.69
C PRO A 244 21.09 19.91 -0.21
N TYR A 245 22.37 19.76 -0.50
CA TYR A 245 23.18 18.68 0.03
C TYR A 245 23.54 18.95 1.50
N GLY A 246 23.31 17.98 2.37
CA GLY A 246 23.66 18.05 3.79
C GLY A 246 23.23 16.78 4.55
N PRO A 247 23.76 16.57 5.78
CA PRO A 247 23.53 15.37 6.57
C PRO A 247 22.24 15.39 7.40
N GLU A 248 21.40 16.40 7.28
CA GLU A 248 20.21 16.60 8.12
C GLU A 248 19.16 15.49 7.97
N GLY A 249 19.20 14.74 6.87
CA GLY A 249 18.35 13.59 6.63
C GLY A 249 18.70 12.33 7.45
N HIS A 250 19.72 12.37 8.30
CA HIS A 250 20.15 11.24 9.10
C HIS A 250 19.87 11.42 10.60
N PRO A 251 19.43 10.32 11.27
CA PRO A 251 18.93 9.05 10.76
C PRO A 251 17.47 9.12 10.29
N ASP A 252 16.72 10.14 10.70
CA ASP A 252 15.33 10.39 10.37
C ASP A 252 15.22 11.24 9.10
N PRO A 253 14.74 10.70 7.98
CA PRO A 253 14.59 11.45 6.74
C PRO A 253 13.35 12.38 6.75
N LEU A 254 12.47 12.31 7.76
CA LEU A 254 11.24 13.07 7.78
C LEU A 254 11.50 14.52 8.21
N GLY A 255 11.05 15.48 7.39
CA GLY A 255 11.18 16.90 7.68
C GLY A 255 12.60 17.44 7.55
N ALA A 256 13.51 16.70 6.92
CA ALA A 256 14.85 17.16 6.63
C ALA A 256 14.84 18.40 5.72
N THR A 257 15.75 19.33 5.99
CA THR A 257 15.95 20.53 5.17
C THR A 257 17.10 20.40 4.19
N ALA A 258 17.85 19.30 4.26
CA ALA A 258 18.94 18.92 3.38
C ALA A 258 19.10 17.40 3.35
N GLU A 259 19.66 16.86 2.27
CA GLU A 259 19.85 15.41 2.07
C GLU A 259 21.23 15.11 1.50
N ASP A 260 21.89 14.06 1.99
CA ASP A 260 23.07 13.49 1.38
C ASP A 260 22.72 12.26 0.51
N CYS A 261 23.73 11.57 -0.01
CA CYS A 261 23.53 10.41 -0.90
C CYS A 261 22.77 9.26 -0.21
N SER A 262 23.06 8.97 1.04
CA SER A 262 22.46 7.86 1.77
C SER A 262 21.11 8.22 2.38
N SER A 263 20.92 9.42 2.87
CA SER A 263 19.62 9.88 3.36
C SER A 263 18.59 9.98 2.21
N THR A 264 19.00 10.43 1.02
CA THR A 264 18.19 10.39 -0.20
C THR A 264 17.65 8.98 -0.49
N VAL A 265 18.54 7.97 -0.46
CA VAL A 265 18.15 6.57 -0.68
C VAL A 265 17.24 6.07 0.45
N ASN A 266 17.58 6.37 1.70
CA ASN A 266 16.76 6.03 2.88
C ASN A 266 15.35 6.61 2.76
N TYR A 267 15.23 7.89 2.42
CA TYR A 267 13.95 8.57 2.25
C TYR A 267 13.09 7.88 1.17
N VAL A 268 13.65 7.64 -0.01
CA VAL A 268 12.92 7.00 -1.12
C VAL A 268 12.48 5.58 -0.74
N LEU A 269 13.35 4.77 -0.11
CA LEU A 269 13.00 3.42 0.33
C LEU A 269 11.93 3.42 1.43
N TYR A 270 12.00 4.38 2.36
CA TYR A 270 11.00 4.56 3.39
C TYR A 270 9.64 4.98 2.80
N ARG A 271 9.61 6.03 1.99
CA ARG A 271 8.38 6.54 1.37
C ARG A 271 7.71 5.51 0.45
N ALA A 272 8.50 4.68 -0.21
CA ALA A 272 8.00 3.55 -1.00
C ALA A 272 7.60 2.33 -0.13
N GLY A 273 7.80 2.39 1.18
CA GLY A 273 7.47 1.32 2.12
C GLY A 273 8.34 0.06 1.98
N ILE A 274 9.53 0.19 1.40
CA ILE A 274 10.48 -0.92 1.27
C ILE A 274 11.31 -1.08 2.55
N ARG A 275 11.60 0.02 3.21
CA ARG A 275 12.41 0.03 4.42
C ARG A 275 11.68 0.83 5.51
N PRO A 276 11.31 0.22 6.65
CA PRO A 276 10.58 0.92 7.69
C PRO A 276 11.46 1.97 8.40
N LEU A 277 10.85 3.07 8.83
CA LEU A 277 11.56 4.16 9.52
C LEU A 277 12.32 3.65 10.75
N SER A 278 11.72 2.77 11.53
CA SER A 278 12.36 2.16 12.71
C SER A 278 13.63 1.36 12.39
N GLU A 279 13.75 0.80 11.19
CA GLU A 279 14.98 0.16 10.74
C GLU A 279 16.03 1.20 10.37
N ILE A 280 15.64 2.27 9.68
CA ILE A 280 16.53 3.38 9.31
C ILE A 280 17.08 4.05 10.56
N GLU A 281 16.22 4.41 11.52
CA GLU A 281 16.62 5.02 12.80
C GLU A 281 17.58 4.12 13.59
N ARG A 282 17.30 2.81 13.65
CA ARG A 282 18.12 1.85 14.38
C ARG A 282 19.46 1.57 13.72
N LEU A 283 19.52 1.47 12.39
CA LEU A 283 20.72 1.08 11.65
C LEU A 283 21.53 2.26 11.16
N ASN A 284 20.90 3.43 10.99
CA ASN A 284 21.47 4.62 10.36
C ASN A 284 22.27 4.26 9.09
N PRO A 285 21.62 3.68 8.05
CA PRO A 285 22.34 3.11 6.91
C PRO A 285 22.98 4.22 6.07
N LEU A 286 24.30 4.18 6.02
CA LEU A 286 25.15 5.05 5.20
C LEU A 286 25.40 4.40 3.84
N ALA A 287 26.06 5.11 2.92
CA ALA A 287 26.32 4.66 1.55
C ALA A 287 26.97 3.26 1.48
N GLN A 288 27.94 2.97 2.34
CA GLN A 288 28.61 1.66 2.39
C GLN A 288 27.68 0.53 2.87
N SER A 289 26.60 0.84 3.58
CA SER A 289 25.62 -0.18 3.99
C SER A 289 24.88 -0.78 2.79
N TYR A 290 24.80 -0.06 1.69
CA TYR A 290 24.12 -0.48 0.47
C TYR A 290 24.96 -1.39 -0.43
N VAL A 291 26.28 -1.50 -0.17
CA VAL A 291 27.18 -2.44 -0.91
C VAL A 291 26.69 -3.89 -0.81
N ALA A 292 26.08 -4.27 0.30
CA ALA A 292 25.58 -5.62 0.55
C ALA A 292 24.05 -5.71 0.72
N TRP A 293 23.30 -4.60 0.66
CA TRP A 293 21.86 -4.58 0.88
C TRP A 293 21.08 -4.96 -0.37
N GLY A 294 20.05 -5.80 -0.22
CA GLY A 294 19.19 -6.25 -1.32
C GLY A 294 19.79 -7.37 -2.18
N ASP A 295 19.13 -7.70 -3.27
CA ASP A 295 19.56 -8.73 -4.21
C ASP A 295 20.69 -8.23 -5.13
N ARG A 296 21.51 -9.14 -5.63
CA ARG A 296 22.68 -8.81 -6.46
C ARG A 296 22.29 -8.48 -7.90
N GLY A 297 22.96 -7.48 -8.47
CA GLY A 297 22.81 -7.05 -9.86
C GLY A 297 21.75 -5.98 -10.04
N PRO A 298 21.49 -5.56 -11.29
CA PRO A 298 20.46 -4.59 -11.60
C PRO A 298 19.07 -5.22 -11.48
N GLY A 299 18.13 -4.46 -10.94
CA GLY A 299 16.71 -4.84 -10.94
C GLY A 299 16.00 -4.45 -12.24
N LYS A 300 14.82 -4.97 -12.45
CA LYS A 300 13.98 -4.63 -13.60
C LYS A 300 13.56 -3.15 -13.58
N TRP A 301 13.22 -2.65 -12.39
CA TRP A 301 12.68 -1.32 -12.19
C TRP A 301 13.60 -0.40 -11.41
N VAL A 302 14.35 -0.97 -10.45
CA VAL A 302 15.15 -0.22 -9.50
C VAL A 302 16.52 -0.85 -9.37
N SER A 303 17.58 -0.04 -9.50
CA SER A 303 18.95 -0.45 -9.22
C SER A 303 19.58 0.56 -8.25
N ILE A 304 20.27 0.05 -7.24
CA ILE A 304 21.05 0.83 -6.26
C ILE A 304 22.53 0.60 -6.56
N TYR A 305 23.23 1.67 -6.81
CA TYR A 305 24.68 1.68 -7.05
C TYR A 305 25.36 2.22 -5.80
N ALA A 306 26.14 1.39 -5.14
CA ALA A 306 26.83 1.75 -3.91
C ALA A 306 28.33 1.46 -4.01
N ALA A 307 29.14 2.38 -3.51
CA ALA A 307 30.58 2.25 -3.38
C ALA A 307 31.00 2.61 -1.95
N ASP A 308 32.06 1.94 -1.45
CA ASP A 308 32.69 2.22 -0.17
C ASP A 308 34.07 2.88 -0.34
N THR A 309 34.67 2.75 -1.52
CA THR A 309 36.01 3.27 -1.86
C THR A 309 36.03 3.82 -3.26
N PRO A 310 36.92 4.80 -3.58
CA PRO A 310 37.75 5.59 -2.67
C PRO A 310 36.94 6.56 -1.79
N THR A 311 35.71 6.92 -2.21
CA THR A 311 34.80 7.78 -1.48
C THR A 311 33.46 7.08 -1.37
N PRO A 312 32.91 6.85 -0.15
CA PRO A 312 31.57 6.26 0.01
C PRO A 312 30.54 7.09 -0.74
N HIS A 313 29.74 6.42 -1.56
CA HIS A 313 28.64 7.05 -2.30
C HIS A 313 27.56 6.04 -2.66
N VAL A 314 26.31 6.49 -2.75
CA VAL A 314 25.18 5.68 -3.19
C VAL A 314 24.23 6.53 -4.03
N PHE A 315 23.67 5.93 -5.09
CA PHE A 315 22.59 6.51 -5.89
C PHE A 315 21.64 5.43 -6.39
N MET A 316 20.50 5.85 -6.89
CA MET A 316 19.47 4.95 -7.43
C MET A 316 19.23 5.22 -8.91
N VAL A 317 18.90 4.16 -9.65
CA VAL A 317 18.27 4.24 -10.97
C VAL A 317 16.87 3.66 -10.84
N ILE A 318 15.85 4.47 -11.09
CA ILE A 318 14.44 4.13 -10.91
C ILE A 318 13.73 4.33 -12.24
N ALA A 319 13.19 3.24 -12.80
CA ALA A 319 12.51 3.25 -14.10
C ALA A 319 13.31 3.93 -15.22
N GLY A 320 14.66 3.89 -15.15
CA GLY A 320 15.56 4.44 -16.16
C GLY A 320 16.06 5.87 -15.91
N LEU A 321 15.60 6.56 -14.86
CA LEU A 321 16.19 7.81 -14.40
C LEU A 321 17.10 7.59 -13.19
N ARG A 322 18.21 8.33 -13.14
CA ARG A 322 19.12 8.34 -12.01
C ARG A 322 18.71 9.41 -11.00
N LEU A 323 18.55 9.03 -9.74
CA LEU A 323 18.41 9.92 -8.59
C LEU A 323 19.71 9.93 -7.82
N ASP A 324 20.35 11.09 -7.70
CA ASP A 324 21.69 11.20 -7.18
C ASP A 324 21.97 12.60 -6.62
N THR A 325 22.85 12.67 -5.63
CA THR A 325 23.33 13.92 -5.01
C THR A 325 24.74 14.32 -5.49
N SER A 326 25.43 13.50 -6.30
CA SER A 326 26.78 13.81 -6.75
C SER A 326 26.80 14.96 -7.76
N HIS A 327 27.83 15.79 -7.65
CA HIS A 327 28.15 16.80 -8.66
C HIS A 327 28.76 16.12 -9.89
N ALA A 328 27.98 15.80 -10.90
CA ALA A 328 28.51 15.35 -12.20
C ALA A 328 28.49 16.53 -13.17
N GLY A 329 29.64 17.00 -13.55
CA GLY A 329 29.89 18.24 -14.25
C GLY A 329 29.33 18.46 -15.67
N THR A 330 28.25 17.77 -16.03
CA THR A 330 27.58 17.92 -17.34
C THR A 330 26.06 18.17 -17.23
N ASP A 331 25.51 18.28 -16.03
CA ASP A 331 24.10 18.57 -15.86
C ASP A 331 23.82 20.06 -16.05
N THR A 332 23.20 20.36 -17.18
CA THR A 332 22.69 21.69 -17.52
C THR A 332 21.25 21.91 -17.07
N GLY A 333 20.78 21.10 -16.11
CA GLY A 333 19.42 21.24 -15.55
C GLY A 333 19.27 22.50 -14.70
N PRO A 334 18.07 23.07 -14.58
CA PRO A 334 17.79 24.29 -13.84
C PRO A 334 17.78 24.09 -12.31
N ASN A 335 18.57 23.15 -11.79
CA ASN A 335 18.63 22.89 -10.36
C ASN A 335 19.15 24.11 -9.60
N ARG A 336 18.32 24.62 -8.68
CA ARG A 336 18.63 25.77 -7.84
C ARG A 336 19.80 25.54 -6.90
N PHE A 337 20.11 24.27 -6.61
CA PHE A 337 21.24 23.84 -5.81
C PHE A 337 22.19 22.98 -6.65
N GLU A 338 23.46 23.34 -6.73
CA GLU A 338 24.49 22.60 -7.48
C GLU A 338 24.71 21.19 -6.91
N ASN A 339 24.50 21.01 -5.61
CA ASN A 339 24.60 19.76 -4.87
C ASN A 339 23.28 19.48 -4.14
N GLY A 340 22.80 18.25 -4.20
CA GLY A 340 21.58 17.79 -3.56
C GLY A 340 20.88 16.73 -4.40
N PRO A 341 19.80 16.12 -3.91
CA PRO A 341 19.03 15.12 -4.64
C PRO A 341 18.49 15.69 -5.95
N ARG A 342 18.75 15.01 -7.06
CA ARG A 342 18.20 15.41 -8.36
C ARG A 342 18.04 14.24 -9.31
N TRP A 343 17.05 14.34 -10.17
CA TRP A 343 16.85 13.44 -11.29
C TRP A 343 17.79 13.77 -12.43
N ARG A 344 18.31 12.72 -13.09
CA ARG A 344 19.19 12.81 -14.24
C ARG A 344 18.87 11.72 -15.26
N ILE A 345 19.15 11.98 -16.53
CA ILE A 345 19.16 10.93 -17.54
C ILE A 345 20.30 9.96 -17.22
N TYR A 346 19.95 8.68 -17.07
CA TYR A 346 20.94 7.65 -16.82
C TYR A 346 21.64 7.27 -18.13
N GLY A 347 22.88 7.70 -18.28
CA GLY A 347 23.71 7.41 -19.46
C GLY A 347 24.78 6.36 -19.22
N SER A 348 25.50 6.46 -18.10
CA SER A 348 26.60 5.55 -17.76
C SER A 348 26.85 5.52 -16.25
N ILE A 349 27.42 4.42 -15.78
CA ILE A 349 27.92 4.31 -14.41
C ILE A 349 29.19 5.16 -14.30
N PRO A 350 29.33 6.04 -13.29
CA PRO A 350 30.53 6.81 -13.08
C PRO A 350 31.77 5.90 -12.89
N SER A 351 32.87 6.22 -13.55
CA SER A 351 34.10 5.38 -13.57
C SER A 351 35.04 5.61 -12.37
N TRP A 352 34.72 6.56 -11.49
CA TRP A 352 35.62 6.95 -10.38
C TRP A 352 35.56 6.00 -9.16
N ALA A 353 34.63 5.04 -9.13
CA ALA A 353 34.52 4.07 -8.06
C ALA A 353 34.21 2.65 -8.57
N HIS A 354 34.46 1.67 -7.72
CA HIS A 354 33.96 0.29 -7.92
C HIS A 354 32.57 0.16 -7.36
N TRP A 355 31.57 0.01 -8.23
CA TRP A 355 30.17 -0.01 -7.85
C TRP A 355 29.67 -1.43 -7.58
N SER A 356 29.16 -1.64 -6.37
CA SER A 356 28.26 -2.75 -6.11
C SER A 356 26.88 -2.39 -6.61
N VAL A 357 26.29 -3.26 -7.45
CA VAL A 357 24.94 -3.07 -7.96
C VAL A 357 23.99 -3.98 -7.22
N ARG A 358 22.93 -3.41 -6.68
CA ARG A 358 21.90 -4.07 -5.88
C ARG A 358 20.50 -3.64 -6.31
N HIS A 359 19.51 -4.39 -5.95
CA HIS A 359 18.12 -3.98 -6.10
C HIS A 359 17.26 -4.47 -4.92
N PRO A 360 16.17 -3.77 -4.59
CA PRO A 360 15.20 -4.28 -3.62
C PRO A 360 14.60 -5.59 -4.14
N PRO A 361 14.38 -6.61 -3.29
CA PRO A 361 13.80 -7.88 -3.70
C PRO A 361 12.50 -7.71 -4.51
N GLY A 362 12.46 -8.31 -5.70
CA GLY A 362 11.30 -8.28 -6.60
C GLY A 362 11.15 -7.02 -7.46
N LEU A 363 12.12 -6.11 -7.50
CA LEU A 363 12.09 -4.88 -8.32
C LEU A 363 13.25 -4.83 -9.37
#